data_d53d02eb820cf88243212ca97716efa9
#
_entry.id   d53d02eb820cf88243212ca97716efa9
#
_cell.length_a   1.000
_cell.length_b   1.000
_cell.length_c   1.000
_cell.angle_alpha   90.00
_cell.angle_beta   90.00
_cell.angle_gamma   90.00
#
_symmetry.space_group_name_H-M   'P 1'
#
loop_
_entity.id
_entity.type
_entity.pdbx_description
1 polymer ?
#
loop_
_entity_poly.entity_id
_entity_poly.type
_entity_poly.pdbx_seq_one_letter_code
_entity_poly.pdbx_strand_id
1 'polypeptide(L)'
;GGVIKEQEELTLQTPESFWDRFRIDVRVRQEVTAINPAEKTVTVRTLDSGKIYTETYDKLLLAPGAKPTVPALSGVSSERVFTLRTVEDTLRIRRFVEDQKPKTAVLAGGGFIGLEMAENLVEMGVSVTIVQRPKQLLAPLDADMASFVHAEMRRHGVALRLGETVTGFRQDGDSVLTLLEESEPLHSDMVLLAIGVTPDTHLAKEAGLRLGIRGSIAVNERMETSVPDIYAVGDAVEVTHFVTGQKALISLAGPANKQGRIAADNICGGNSRFTGSQGSSVLKLFGLTAASTGINEKAAQAAGIAYDKVVLFPASHAAYYPGAQSMVMKVLYEKESLRLLGAQIVGGDGVDKRIDVLATAIRAKMTALELTELDLSYAPPYSSAKDPVNMAGFMIEDLESGKVRQFHWNDVEDLPCDGRATLLDVRTAWE
;
A
#
# COMPACT_ATOMS: atom_id res chain seq x y z
N GLY A 1 6.54 -15.94 7.09
CA GLY A 1 7.80 -15.49 7.49
C GLY A 1 8.42 -15.98 8.79
N GLY A 2 7.91 -16.99 9.52
CA GLY A 2 8.58 -17.51 10.72
C GLY A 2 8.34 -16.74 12.03
N VAL A 3 7.67 -15.59 11.99
CA VAL A 3 7.26 -14.83 13.20
C VAL A 3 6.06 -15.52 13.84
N ILE A 4 5.02 -15.78 13.06
CA ILE A 4 3.86 -16.56 13.47
C ILE A 4 4.07 -18.00 12.99
N LYS A 5 4.17 -18.94 13.89
CA LYS A 5 4.52 -20.34 13.60
C LYS A 5 3.31 -21.23 13.44
N GLU A 6 2.32 -21.05 14.29
CA GLU A 6 1.15 -21.89 14.35
C GLU A 6 -0.01 -21.28 13.54
N GLN A 7 -0.71 -22.10 12.78
CA GLN A 7 -1.81 -21.64 11.93
C GLN A 7 -2.95 -21.03 12.74
N GLU A 8 -3.21 -21.59 13.92
CA GLU A 8 -4.27 -21.16 14.84
C GLU A 8 -4.09 -19.72 15.31
N GLU A 9 -2.84 -19.26 15.44
CA GLU A 9 -2.51 -17.88 15.81
C GLU A 9 -2.92 -16.85 14.74
N LEU A 10 -3.16 -17.29 13.49
CA LEU A 10 -3.68 -16.44 12.41
C LEU A 10 -5.20 -16.26 12.49
N THR A 11 -5.91 -17.08 13.30
CA THR A 11 -7.36 -17.02 13.44
C THR A 11 -7.74 -16.26 14.71
N LEU A 12 -8.01 -14.95 14.57
CA LEU A 12 -8.35 -14.09 15.71
C LEU A 12 -9.74 -14.37 16.31
N GLN A 13 -10.68 -14.86 15.51
CA GLN A 13 -12.05 -15.14 15.89
C GLN A 13 -12.54 -16.39 15.15
N THR A 14 -13.42 -17.16 15.79
CA THR A 14 -14.09 -18.33 15.22
C THR A 14 -15.59 -18.09 15.09
N PRO A 15 -16.34 -18.88 14.30
CA PRO A 15 -17.80 -18.79 14.24
C PRO A 15 -18.44 -18.87 15.62
N GLU A 16 -17.96 -19.77 16.49
CA GLU A 16 -18.44 -19.94 17.86
C GLU A 16 -18.21 -18.69 18.69
N SER A 17 -17.01 -18.08 18.61
CA SER A 17 -16.69 -16.85 19.35
C SER A 17 -17.54 -15.66 18.91
N PHE A 18 -17.89 -15.57 17.62
CA PHE A 18 -18.82 -14.57 17.12
C PHE A 18 -20.24 -14.80 17.67
N TRP A 19 -20.70 -16.04 17.70
CA TRP A 19 -22.00 -16.35 18.25
C TRP A 19 -22.07 -16.08 19.75
N ASP A 20 -21.09 -16.56 20.50
CA ASP A 20 -21.08 -16.42 21.95
C ASP A 20 -21.03 -14.99 22.43
N ARG A 21 -20.20 -14.17 21.74
CA ARG A 21 -19.96 -12.79 22.14
C ARG A 21 -20.96 -11.80 21.53
N PHE A 22 -21.34 -11.99 20.28
CA PHE A 22 -22.09 -11.00 19.52
C PHE A 22 -23.41 -11.51 18.96
N ARG A 23 -23.74 -12.81 19.08
CA ARG A 23 -24.90 -13.46 18.46
C ARG A 23 -24.95 -13.31 16.94
N ILE A 24 -23.80 -13.32 16.32
CA ILE A 24 -23.66 -13.29 14.86
C ILE A 24 -23.51 -14.73 14.35
N ASP A 25 -24.41 -15.12 13.45
CA ASP A 25 -24.36 -16.41 12.74
C ASP A 25 -23.33 -16.32 11.60
N VAL A 26 -22.13 -16.85 11.82
CA VAL A 26 -21.06 -16.89 10.83
C VAL A 26 -21.07 -18.23 10.12
N ARG A 27 -21.39 -18.22 8.84
CA ARG A 27 -21.49 -19.40 7.99
C ARG A 27 -20.24 -19.53 7.11
N VAL A 28 -19.28 -20.33 7.57
CA VAL A 28 -18.09 -20.67 6.77
C VAL A 28 -18.41 -21.73 5.72
N ARG A 29 -17.58 -21.87 4.69
CA ARG A 29 -17.78 -22.82 3.60
C ARG A 29 -19.11 -22.62 2.84
N GLN A 30 -19.61 -21.40 2.86
CA GLN A 30 -20.81 -20.95 2.15
C GLN A 30 -20.42 -19.88 1.13
N GLU A 31 -20.84 -20.05 -0.10
CA GLU A 31 -20.56 -19.13 -1.19
C GLU A 31 -21.85 -18.50 -1.69
N VAL A 32 -21.94 -17.17 -1.65
CA VAL A 32 -23.01 -16.45 -2.32
C VAL A 32 -22.72 -16.47 -3.83
N THR A 33 -23.63 -17.02 -4.61
CA THR A 33 -23.47 -17.18 -6.06
C THR A 33 -24.34 -16.22 -6.87
N ALA A 34 -25.39 -15.63 -6.29
CA ALA A 34 -26.22 -14.63 -6.94
C ALA A 34 -26.90 -13.72 -5.90
N ILE A 35 -27.26 -12.51 -6.34
CA ILE A 35 -28.04 -11.54 -5.57
C ILE A 35 -29.24 -11.15 -6.42
N ASN A 36 -30.46 -11.22 -5.86
CA ASN A 36 -31.68 -10.72 -6.46
C ASN A 36 -32.20 -9.51 -5.66
N PRO A 37 -31.88 -8.29 -6.08
CA PRO A 37 -32.29 -7.09 -5.34
C PRO A 37 -33.81 -6.88 -5.28
N ALA A 38 -34.54 -7.32 -6.32
CA ALA A 38 -36.02 -7.11 -6.40
C ALA A 38 -36.77 -7.94 -5.35
N GLU A 39 -36.27 -9.17 -5.10
CA GLU A 39 -36.86 -10.08 -4.11
C GLU A 39 -36.16 -9.99 -2.76
N LYS A 40 -35.08 -9.20 -2.64
CA LYS A 40 -34.20 -9.12 -1.46
C LYS A 40 -33.72 -10.49 -1.02
N THR A 41 -33.12 -11.26 -1.96
CA THR A 41 -32.58 -12.59 -1.68
C THR A 41 -31.18 -12.75 -2.20
N VAL A 42 -30.43 -13.66 -1.58
CA VAL A 42 -29.16 -14.18 -2.07
C VAL A 42 -29.25 -15.68 -2.26
N THR A 43 -28.61 -16.18 -3.32
CA THR A 43 -28.45 -17.62 -3.55
C THR A 43 -27.12 -18.05 -2.94
N VAL A 44 -27.15 -19.07 -2.10
CA VAL A 44 -26.00 -19.58 -1.36
C VAL A 44 -25.73 -21.03 -1.76
N ARG A 45 -24.46 -21.35 -2.01
CA ARG A 45 -23.97 -22.70 -2.24
C ARG A 45 -23.11 -23.17 -1.08
N THR A 46 -23.46 -24.29 -0.44
CA THR A 46 -22.63 -24.96 0.54
C THR A 46 -21.50 -25.69 -0.20
N LEU A 47 -20.25 -25.33 0.04
CA LEU A 47 -19.11 -25.86 -0.71
C LEU A 47 -18.86 -27.34 -0.47
N ASP A 48 -19.14 -27.85 0.73
CA ASP A 48 -18.89 -29.25 1.08
C ASP A 48 -19.91 -30.22 0.48
N SER A 49 -21.18 -29.82 0.36
CA SER A 49 -22.27 -30.67 -0.14
C SER A 49 -22.75 -30.31 -1.53
N GLY A 50 -22.38 -29.14 -2.04
CA GLY A 50 -22.92 -28.58 -3.29
C GLY A 50 -24.39 -28.13 -3.18
N LYS A 51 -25.02 -28.22 -1.98
CA LYS A 51 -26.40 -27.82 -1.77
C LYS A 51 -26.58 -26.33 -2.03
N ILE A 52 -27.63 -25.97 -2.76
CA ILE A 52 -28.02 -24.58 -3.04
C ILE A 52 -29.27 -24.26 -2.26
N TYR A 53 -29.31 -23.07 -1.66
CA TYR A 53 -30.51 -22.53 -1.00
C TYR A 53 -30.58 -21.02 -1.15
N THR A 54 -31.72 -20.44 -0.83
CA THR A 54 -31.97 -19.00 -0.88
C THR A 54 -32.11 -18.46 0.54
N GLU A 55 -31.47 -17.32 0.80
CA GLU A 55 -31.59 -16.56 2.04
C GLU A 55 -32.18 -15.18 1.75
N THR A 56 -33.08 -14.72 2.60
CA THR A 56 -33.69 -13.37 2.49
C THR A 56 -32.90 -12.37 3.32
N TYR A 57 -32.95 -11.08 2.95
CA TYR A 57 -32.34 -10.01 3.73
C TYR A 57 -33.23 -8.77 3.82
N ASP A 58 -33.16 -8.04 4.91
CA ASP A 58 -33.70 -6.68 5.04
C ASP A 58 -32.68 -5.66 4.53
N LYS A 59 -31.41 -5.86 4.91
CA LYS A 59 -30.24 -5.09 4.48
C LYS A 59 -29.11 -6.05 4.08
N LEU A 60 -28.41 -5.71 3.02
CA LEU A 60 -27.28 -6.50 2.52
C LEU A 60 -26.00 -5.66 2.55
N LEU A 61 -24.94 -6.17 3.15
CA LEU A 61 -23.61 -5.57 3.12
C LEU A 61 -22.67 -6.43 2.28
N LEU A 62 -22.10 -5.86 1.22
CA LEU A 62 -21.11 -6.51 0.37
C LEU A 62 -19.69 -6.12 0.84
N ALA A 63 -18.92 -7.12 1.23
CA ALA A 63 -17.52 -6.96 1.61
C ALA A 63 -16.62 -8.01 0.91
N PRO A 64 -16.72 -8.16 -0.45
CA PRO A 64 -16.06 -9.25 -1.17
C PRO A 64 -14.53 -9.04 -1.31
N GLY A 65 -14.03 -7.84 -0.98
CA GLY A 65 -12.62 -7.52 -1.08
C GLY A 65 -12.12 -7.41 -2.53
N ALA A 66 -10.89 -7.86 -2.75
CA ALA A 66 -10.24 -7.85 -4.05
C ALA A 66 -9.51 -9.17 -4.28
N LYS A 67 -9.32 -9.54 -5.55
CA LYS A 67 -8.54 -10.71 -6.00
C LYS A 67 -7.16 -10.28 -6.46
N PRO A 68 -6.13 -11.15 -6.38
CA PRO A 68 -4.88 -10.92 -7.08
C PRO A 68 -5.16 -10.68 -8.57
N THR A 69 -4.51 -9.69 -9.13
CA THR A 69 -4.57 -9.49 -10.59
C THR A 69 -3.75 -10.58 -11.27
N VAL A 70 -4.41 -11.43 -12.02
CA VAL A 70 -3.78 -12.49 -12.82
C VAL A 70 -3.99 -12.14 -14.29
N PRO A 71 -2.93 -11.72 -14.99
CA PRO A 71 -3.04 -11.39 -16.41
C PRO A 71 -3.22 -12.66 -17.26
N ALA A 72 -3.83 -12.53 -18.44
CA ALA A 72 -3.99 -13.62 -19.38
C ALA A 72 -2.64 -13.89 -20.11
N LEU A 73 -1.66 -14.40 -19.39
CA LEU A 73 -0.33 -14.73 -19.88
C LEU A 73 -0.19 -16.25 -20.06
N SER A 74 0.61 -16.65 -21.06
CA SER A 74 0.96 -18.06 -21.24
C SER A 74 1.64 -18.62 -19.98
N GLY A 75 1.29 -19.86 -19.60
CA GLY A 75 1.90 -20.55 -18.47
C GLY A 75 1.58 -20.01 -17.07
N VAL A 76 0.67 -19.02 -16.94
CA VAL A 76 0.29 -18.44 -15.65
C VAL A 76 -0.37 -19.45 -14.69
N SER A 77 -0.93 -20.55 -15.22
CA SER A 77 -1.55 -21.63 -14.45
C SER A 77 -0.57 -22.72 -14.00
N SER A 78 0.74 -22.55 -14.21
CA SER A 78 1.75 -23.48 -13.70
C SER A 78 1.69 -23.61 -12.18
N GLU A 79 1.89 -24.82 -11.65
CA GLU A 79 1.93 -25.08 -10.20
C GLU A 79 3.05 -24.33 -9.47
N ARG A 80 4.04 -23.82 -10.21
CA ARG A 80 5.17 -23.03 -9.70
C ARG A 80 4.95 -21.52 -9.80
N VAL A 81 3.79 -21.10 -10.33
CA VAL A 81 3.37 -19.69 -10.37
C VAL A 81 2.32 -19.45 -9.29
N PHE A 82 2.62 -18.60 -8.34
CA PHE A 82 1.81 -18.34 -7.16
C PHE A 82 1.20 -16.94 -7.21
N THR A 83 0.07 -16.80 -6.53
CA THR A 83 -0.49 -15.53 -6.09
C THR A 83 -0.59 -15.53 -4.57
N LEU A 84 -0.71 -14.36 -3.95
CA LEU A 84 -0.84 -14.25 -2.50
C LEU A 84 -1.96 -13.26 -2.14
N ARG A 85 -2.98 -13.78 -1.45
CA ARG A 85 -4.08 -12.97 -0.89
C ARG A 85 -4.64 -13.54 0.40
N THR A 86 -4.74 -14.85 0.52
CA THR A 86 -5.40 -15.55 1.62
C THR A 86 -4.40 -16.29 2.51
N VAL A 87 -4.87 -16.77 3.66
CA VAL A 87 -4.08 -17.65 4.54
C VAL A 87 -3.72 -18.94 3.80
N GLU A 88 -4.65 -19.49 3.01
CA GLU A 88 -4.44 -20.69 2.21
C GLU A 88 -3.32 -20.50 1.18
N ASP A 89 -3.27 -19.34 0.52
CA ASP A 89 -2.16 -19.00 -0.38
C ASP A 89 -0.82 -18.99 0.36
N THR A 90 -0.79 -18.37 1.55
CA THR A 90 0.41 -18.34 2.40
C THR A 90 0.87 -19.73 2.77
N LEU A 91 -0.05 -20.60 3.20
CA LEU A 91 0.25 -21.99 3.56
C LEU A 91 0.69 -22.82 2.37
N ARG A 92 0.13 -22.58 1.17
CA ARG A 92 0.55 -23.24 -0.08
C ARG A 92 1.97 -22.85 -0.45
N ILE A 93 2.29 -21.54 -0.40
CA ILE A 93 3.64 -21.04 -0.69
C ILE A 93 4.63 -21.59 0.35
N ARG A 94 4.29 -21.54 1.64
CA ARG A 94 5.14 -22.06 2.71
C ARG A 94 5.46 -23.54 2.51
N ARG A 95 4.45 -24.39 2.28
CA ARG A 95 4.64 -25.81 2.00
C ARG A 95 5.54 -26.03 0.78
N PHE A 96 5.33 -25.30 -0.31
CA PHE A 96 6.17 -25.39 -1.48
C PHE A 96 7.63 -25.08 -1.15
N VAL A 97 7.90 -24.01 -0.38
CA VAL A 97 9.26 -23.63 0.00
C VAL A 97 9.91 -24.68 0.93
N GLU A 98 9.16 -25.22 1.89
CA GLU A 98 9.63 -26.25 2.82
C GLU A 98 9.94 -27.58 2.13
N ASP A 99 9.06 -28.02 1.21
CA ASP A 99 9.14 -29.32 0.53
C ASP A 99 10.11 -29.31 -0.66
N GLN A 100 10.00 -28.30 -1.52
CA GLN A 100 10.77 -28.22 -2.77
C GLN A 100 12.12 -27.52 -2.59
N LYS A 101 12.30 -26.75 -1.49
CA LYS A 101 13.54 -26.02 -1.16
C LYS A 101 14.08 -25.19 -2.33
N PRO A 102 13.24 -24.32 -2.94
CA PRO A 102 13.65 -23.53 -4.10
C PRO A 102 14.90 -22.70 -3.76
N LYS A 103 15.78 -22.54 -4.73
CA LYS A 103 16.99 -21.72 -4.62
C LYS A 103 16.79 -20.32 -5.19
N THR A 104 15.85 -20.21 -6.13
CA THR A 104 15.62 -18.98 -6.88
C THR A 104 14.11 -18.69 -7.00
N ALA A 105 13.76 -17.41 -6.91
CA ALA A 105 12.41 -16.92 -7.10
C ALA A 105 12.36 -15.65 -7.95
N VAL A 106 11.39 -15.56 -8.84
CA VAL A 106 11.04 -14.33 -9.54
C VAL A 106 9.74 -13.78 -8.96
N LEU A 107 9.75 -12.52 -8.55
CA LEU A 107 8.57 -11.79 -8.08
C LEU A 107 8.16 -10.78 -9.15
N ALA A 108 7.03 -10.99 -9.78
CA ALA A 108 6.46 -10.04 -10.74
C ALA A 108 5.63 -9.00 -9.97
N GLY A 109 6.18 -7.80 -9.80
CA GLY A 109 5.58 -6.70 -9.06
C GLY A 109 6.35 -6.29 -7.81
N GLY A 110 6.68 -5.00 -7.71
CA GLY A 110 7.43 -4.36 -6.61
C GLY A 110 6.56 -3.45 -5.73
N GLY A 111 5.30 -3.86 -5.48
CA GLY A 111 4.42 -3.27 -4.48
C GLY A 111 4.62 -3.87 -3.09
N PHE A 112 3.75 -3.54 -2.13
CA PHE A 112 3.84 -4.00 -0.73
C PHE A 112 4.01 -5.52 -0.64
N ILE A 113 3.10 -6.30 -1.24
CA ILE A 113 3.14 -7.78 -1.19
C ILE A 113 4.44 -8.33 -1.78
N GLY A 114 4.87 -7.78 -2.94
CA GLY A 114 6.10 -8.24 -3.59
C GLY A 114 7.34 -8.02 -2.73
N LEU A 115 7.43 -6.87 -2.06
CA LEU A 115 8.57 -6.51 -1.22
C LEU A 115 8.61 -7.32 0.09
N GLU A 116 7.47 -7.47 0.77
CA GLU A 116 7.36 -8.31 1.97
C GLU A 116 7.68 -9.78 1.66
N MET A 117 7.25 -10.29 0.51
CA MET A 117 7.59 -11.64 0.09
C MET A 117 9.06 -11.78 -0.29
N ALA A 118 9.66 -10.75 -0.89
CA ALA A 118 11.10 -10.76 -1.18
C ALA A 118 11.93 -10.88 0.10
N GLU A 119 11.63 -10.08 1.13
CA GLU A 119 12.26 -10.17 2.45
C GLU A 119 12.15 -11.59 3.02
N ASN A 120 10.92 -12.11 3.10
CA ASN A 120 10.67 -13.43 3.67
C ASN A 120 11.38 -14.57 2.91
N LEU A 121 11.43 -14.51 1.58
CA LEU A 121 12.13 -15.52 0.78
C LEU A 121 13.64 -15.42 0.93
N VAL A 122 14.21 -14.21 0.97
CA VAL A 122 15.64 -13.99 1.23
C VAL A 122 16.03 -14.53 2.60
N GLU A 123 15.24 -14.27 3.65
CA GLU A 123 15.45 -14.80 5.01
C GLU A 123 15.42 -16.35 5.05
N MET A 124 14.67 -16.97 4.14
CA MET A 124 14.64 -18.43 3.95
C MET A 124 15.78 -18.95 3.06
N GLY A 125 16.70 -18.10 2.61
CA GLY A 125 17.86 -18.47 1.78
C GLY A 125 17.56 -18.61 0.29
N VAL A 126 16.47 -18.03 -0.20
CA VAL A 126 16.10 -18.01 -1.62
C VAL A 126 16.67 -16.76 -2.28
N SER A 127 17.34 -16.91 -3.41
CA SER A 127 17.79 -15.79 -4.24
C SER A 127 16.60 -15.18 -4.98
N VAL A 128 16.35 -13.89 -4.78
CA VAL A 128 15.15 -13.22 -5.29
C VAL A 128 15.48 -12.22 -6.39
N THR A 129 14.71 -12.26 -7.48
CA THR A 129 14.68 -11.22 -8.51
C THR A 129 13.29 -10.60 -8.57
N ILE A 130 13.20 -9.28 -8.42
CA ILE A 130 11.95 -8.53 -8.62
C ILE A 130 11.93 -7.98 -10.05
N VAL A 131 10.89 -8.30 -10.80
CA VAL A 131 10.60 -7.71 -12.12
C VAL A 131 9.45 -6.71 -11.94
N GLN A 132 9.69 -5.46 -12.32
CA GLN A 132 8.74 -4.37 -12.13
C GLN A 132 8.60 -3.52 -13.40
N ARG A 133 7.39 -3.39 -13.94
CA ARG A 133 7.11 -2.61 -15.15
C ARG A 133 7.43 -1.12 -14.99
N PRO A 134 7.03 -0.42 -13.93
CA PRO A 134 7.58 0.90 -13.63
C PRO A 134 9.08 0.87 -13.34
N LYS A 135 9.75 2.01 -13.55
CA LYS A 135 11.18 2.17 -13.24
C LYS A 135 11.48 2.31 -11.75
N GLN A 136 10.50 2.08 -10.89
CA GLN A 136 10.62 2.16 -9.44
C GLN A 136 9.75 1.12 -8.71
N LEU A 137 10.15 0.78 -7.49
CA LEU A 137 9.35 0.05 -6.51
C LEU A 137 8.43 1.02 -5.76
N LEU A 138 7.41 0.50 -5.07
CA LEU A 138 6.50 1.27 -4.21
C LEU A 138 5.93 2.53 -4.86
N ALA A 139 4.95 2.35 -5.72
CA ALA A 139 4.29 3.46 -6.44
C ALA A 139 3.78 4.64 -5.57
N PRO A 140 3.44 4.48 -4.27
CA PRO A 140 3.12 5.61 -3.40
C PRO A 140 4.29 6.56 -3.12
N LEU A 141 5.54 6.12 -3.25
CA LEU A 141 6.71 6.98 -3.13
C LEU A 141 7.03 7.68 -4.45
N ASP A 142 7.70 8.81 -4.38
CA ASP A 142 8.37 9.42 -5.54
C ASP A 142 9.70 8.69 -5.85
N ALA A 143 10.26 8.90 -7.02
CA ALA A 143 11.42 8.15 -7.49
C ALA A 143 12.68 8.35 -6.62
N ASP A 144 12.89 9.57 -6.13
CA ASP A 144 13.97 9.91 -5.20
C ASP A 144 13.82 9.15 -3.87
N MET A 145 12.62 9.11 -3.31
CA MET A 145 12.31 8.38 -2.08
C MET A 145 12.40 6.86 -2.28
N ALA A 146 11.90 6.34 -3.41
CA ALA A 146 11.99 4.93 -3.75
C ALA A 146 13.44 4.44 -3.92
N SER A 147 14.38 5.33 -4.25
CA SER A 147 15.80 4.98 -4.41
C SER A 147 16.41 4.37 -3.14
N PHE A 148 15.99 4.82 -1.96
CA PHE A 148 16.44 4.25 -0.68
C PHE A 148 15.92 2.82 -0.48
N VAL A 149 14.70 2.54 -0.90
CA VAL A 149 14.14 1.18 -0.91
C VAL A 149 14.90 0.30 -1.91
N HIS A 150 15.23 0.82 -3.11
CA HIS A 150 16.05 0.08 -4.08
C HIS A 150 17.44 -0.28 -3.51
N ALA A 151 18.09 0.66 -2.82
CA ALA A 151 19.39 0.44 -2.19
C ALA A 151 19.31 -0.65 -1.11
N GLU A 152 18.29 -0.61 -0.26
CA GLU A 152 18.08 -1.60 0.79
C GLU A 152 17.86 -3.00 0.22
N MET A 153 16.99 -3.12 -0.79
CA MET A 153 16.75 -4.41 -1.45
C MET A 153 18.03 -4.99 -2.05
N ARG A 154 18.80 -4.18 -2.77
CA ARG A 154 20.09 -4.60 -3.33
C ARG A 154 21.11 -4.98 -2.27
N ARG A 155 21.16 -4.24 -1.15
CA ARG A 155 22.04 -4.55 0.00
C ARG A 155 21.79 -5.95 0.57
N HIS A 156 20.54 -6.41 0.50
CA HIS A 156 20.13 -7.75 0.93
C HIS A 156 20.13 -8.78 -0.21
N GLY A 157 20.80 -8.48 -1.33
CA GLY A 157 21.01 -9.43 -2.43
C GLY A 157 19.82 -9.61 -3.36
N VAL A 158 18.78 -8.78 -3.25
CA VAL A 158 17.64 -8.83 -4.19
C VAL A 158 18.02 -8.17 -5.50
N ALA A 159 17.91 -8.91 -6.60
CA ALA A 159 18.10 -8.37 -7.95
C ALA A 159 16.85 -7.58 -8.38
N LEU A 160 17.04 -6.38 -8.93
CA LEU A 160 15.95 -5.53 -9.40
C LEU A 160 16.02 -5.35 -10.92
N ARG A 161 14.95 -5.76 -11.60
CA ARG A 161 14.70 -5.56 -13.02
C ARG A 161 13.55 -4.56 -13.15
N LEU A 162 13.91 -3.28 -13.15
CA LEU A 162 12.96 -2.16 -13.20
C LEU A 162 12.79 -1.68 -14.64
N GLY A 163 11.56 -1.30 -15.01
CA GLY A 163 11.21 -0.93 -16.38
C GLY A 163 10.98 -2.13 -17.29
N GLU A 164 10.90 -3.34 -16.75
CA GLU A 164 10.72 -4.57 -17.52
C GLU A 164 9.32 -5.17 -17.35
N THR A 165 8.76 -5.69 -18.45
CA THR A 165 7.41 -6.28 -18.49
C THR A 165 7.50 -7.79 -18.62
N VAL A 166 6.79 -8.53 -17.74
CA VAL A 166 6.60 -9.96 -17.87
C VAL A 166 5.55 -10.22 -18.94
N THR A 167 5.89 -11.05 -19.93
CA THR A 167 5.03 -11.39 -21.08
C THR A 167 4.48 -12.81 -21.05
N GLY A 168 5.01 -13.68 -20.18
CA GLY A 168 4.54 -15.05 -20.04
C GLY A 168 5.44 -15.87 -19.15
N PHE A 169 5.03 -17.14 -19.01
CA PHE A 169 5.78 -18.17 -18.29
C PHE A 169 5.86 -19.43 -19.12
N ARG A 170 6.94 -20.17 -18.99
CA ARG A 170 7.10 -21.48 -19.62
C ARG A 170 7.71 -22.45 -18.62
N GLN A 171 7.05 -23.59 -18.44
CA GLN A 171 7.59 -24.67 -17.63
C GLN A 171 8.87 -25.21 -18.30
N ASP A 172 9.91 -25.46 -17.51
CA ASP A 172 11.17 -26.02 -17.97
C ASP A 172 11.68 -27.03 -16.92
N GLY A 173 11.25 -28.28 -17.06
CA GLY A 173 11.47 -29.30 -16.04
C GLY A 173 10.91 -28.88 -14.68
N ASP A 174 11.78 -28.87 -13.68
CA ASP A 174 11.47 -28.43 -12.31
C ASP A 174 11.65 -26.92 -12.07
N SER A 175 11.73 -26.14 -13.15
CA SER A 175 11.84 -24.69 -13.08
C SER A 175 10.81 -23.98 -13.96
N VAL A 176 10.77 -22.66 -13.88
CA VAL A 176 9.94 -21.78 -14.70
C VAL A 176 10.81 -20.72 -15.36
N LEU A 177 10.64 -20.57 -16.66
CA LEU A 177 11.15 -19.44 -17.42
C LEU A 177 10.13 -18.31 -17.36
N THR A 178 10.51 -17.19 -16.76
CA THR A 178 9.76 -15.94 -16.83
C THR A 178 10.20 -15.18 -18.09
N LEU A 179 9.29 -15.02 -19.04
CA LEU A 179 9.52 -14.35 -20.31
C LEU A 179 9.39 -12.83 -20.10
N LEU A 180 10.36 -12.08 -20.59
CA LEU A 180 10.41 -10.64 -20.53
C LEU A 180 10.23 -10.03 -21.92
N GLU A 181 9.80 -8.77 -22.00
CA GLU A 181 9.50 -8.10 -23.27
C GLU A 181 10.77 -7.77 -24.06
N GLU A 182 11.80 -7.25 -23.38
CA GLU A 182 13.01 -6.74 -24.03
C GLU A 182 14.30 -7.46 -23.62
N SER A 183 14.24 -8.34 -22.61
CA SER A 183 15.40 -8.99 -22.04
C SER A 183 15.32 -10.51 -22.14
N GLU A 184 16.48 -11.18 -21.93
CA GLU A 184 16.53 -12.64 -21.84
C GLU A 184 15.64 -13.18 -20.73
N PRO A 185 14.98 -14.34 -20.93
CA PRO A 185 14.14 -14.95 -19.93
C PRO A 185 14.89 -15.25 -18.62
N LEU A 186 14.18 -15.16 -17.50
CA LEU A 186 14.70 -15.49 -16.19
C LEU A 186 14.31 -16.90 -15.78
N HIS A 187 15.30 -17.73 -15.45
CA HIS A 187 15.09 -19.03 -14.83
C HIS A 187 14.86 -18.89 -13.34
N SER A 188 13.83 -19.57 -12.81
CA SER A 188 13.60 -19.66 -11.38
C SER A 188 12.86 -20.93 -10.98
N ASP A 189 13.00 -21.36 -9.73
CA ASP A 189 12.30 -22.51 -9.18
C ASP A 189 10.83 -22.19 -8.87
N MET A 190 10.52 -20.92 -8.64
CA MET A 190 9.16 -20.42 -8.40
C MET A 190 8.97 -19.00 -8.87
N VAL A 191 7.71 -18.64 -9.10
CA VAL A 191 7.30 -17.27 -9.44
C VAL A 191 6.17 -16.84 -8.51
N LEU A 192 6.18 -15.58 -8.05
CA LEU A 192 5.06 -14.97 -7.37
C LEU A 192 4.54 -13.78 -8.18
N LEU A 193 3.25 -13.77 -8.47
CA LEU A 193 2.56 -12.64 -9.09
C LEU A 193 2.06 -11.68 -8.01
N ALA A 194 2.67 -10.51 -7.93
CA ALA A 194 2.34 -9.44 -6.99
C ALA A 194 2.07 -8.11 -7.72
N ILE A 195 1.45 -8.17 -8.91
CA ILE A 195 1.23 -7.03 -9.81
C ILE A 195 0.02 -6.15 -9.43
N GLY A 196 -0.56 -6.40 -8.26
CA GLY A 196 -1.69 -5.66 -7.70
C GLY A 196 -2.94 -6.50 -7.53
N VAL A 197 -4.03 -5.83 -7.17
CA VAL A 197 -5.33 -6.45 -6.91
C VAL A 197 -6.42 -5.81 -7.76
N THR A 198 -7.45 -6.59 -8.04
CA THR A 198 -8.66 -6.15 -8.76
C THR A 198 -9.86 -6.34 -7.85
N PRO A 199 -10.74 -5.33 -7.69
CA PRO A 199 -11.97 -5.45 -6.92
C PRO A 199 -12.79 -6.66 -7.31
N ASP A 200 -13.26 -7.45 -6.34
CA ASP A 200 -14.12 -8.60 -6.60
C ASP A 200 -15.58 -8.16 -6.67
N THR A 201 -16.02 -7.76 -7.86
CA THR A 201 -17.33 -7.10 -8.07
C THR A 201 -18.27 -7.87 -9.00
N HIS A 202 -17.97 -9.16 -9.25
CA HIS A 202 -18.78 -9.98 -10.14
C HIS A 202 -20.27 -10.02 -9.71
N LEU A 203 -20.53 -10.37 -8.43
CA LEU A 203 -21.89 -10.40 -7.88
C LEU A 203 -22.59 -9.04 -7.95
N ALA A 204 -21.87 -7.97 -7.63
CA ALA A 204 -22.43 -6.62 -7.70
C ALA A 204 -22.81 -6.23 -9.13
N LYS A 205 -21.97 -6.58 -10.11
CA LYS A 205 -22.23 -6.35 -11.53
C LYS A 205 -23.46 -7.11 -12.02
N GLU A 206 -23.55 -8.40 -11.71
CA GLU A 206 -24.69 -9.25 -12.11
C GLU A 206 -25.99 -8.82 -11.45
N ALA A 207 -25.93 -8.31 -10.21
CA ALA A 207 -27.08 -7.73 -9.51
C ALA A 207 -27.46 -6.32 -10.01
N GLY A 208 -26.79 -5.78 -11.03
CA GLY A 208 -27.10 -4.47 -11.62
C GLY A 208 -26.65 -3.27 -10.79
N LEU A 209 -25.74 -3.43 -9.84
CA LEU A 209 -25.18 -2.32 -9.08
C LEU A 209 -24.26 -1.47 -9.97
N ARG A 210 -24.31 -0.14 -9.78
CA ARG A 210 -23.41 0.77 -10.50
C ARG A 210 -21.99 0.53 -10.10
N LEU A 211 -21.13 0.32 -11.10
CA LEU A 211 -19.68 0.24 -10.92
C LEU A 211 -19.03 1.59 -11.25
N GLY A 212 -17.95 1.88 -10.56
CA GLY A 212 -17.11 3.07 -10.70
C GLY A 212 -15.76 2.78 -11.32
N ILE A 213 -14.74 3.50 -10.86
CA ILE A 213 -13.39 3.41 -11.41
C ILE A 213 -12.83 1.98 -11.32
N ARG A 214 -12.17 1.52 -12.39
CA ARG A 214 -11.54 0.19 -12.46
C ARG A 214 -12.48 -0.97 -12.08
N GLY A 215 -13.79 -0.79 -12.24
CA GLY A 215 -14.79 -1.81 -11.96
C GLY A 215 -15.13 -1.99 -10.47
N SER A 216 -14.76 -1.07 -9.61
CA SER A 216 -15.16 -1.05 -8.19
C SER A 216 -16.66 -0.75 -8.02
N ILE A 217 -17.22 -1.10 -6.88
CA ILE A 217 -18.61 -0.75 -6.55
C ILE A 217 -18.68 0.75 -6.21
N ALA A 218 -19.56 1.48 -6.89
CA ALA A 218 -19.80 2.88 -6.58
C ALA A 218 -20.67 3.00 -5.32
N VAL A 219 -20.15 3.72 -4.31
CA VAL A 219 -20.87 4.00 -3.06
C VAL A 219 -20.86 5.50 -2.74
N ASN A 220 -21.85 5.92 -1.94
CA ASN A 220 -21.87 7.27 -1.37
C ASN A 220 -21.09 7.32 -0.03
N GLU A 221 -21.11 8.48 0.62
CA GLU A 221 -20.45 8.68 1.93
C GLU A 221 -21.05 7.82 3.06
N ARG A 222 -22.23 7.29 2.89
CA ARG A 222 -22.90 6.41 3.84
C ARG A 222 -22.66 4.92 3.57
N MET A 223 -21.81 4.61 2.59
CA MET A 223 -21.52 3.27 2.07
C MET A 223 -22.71 2.61 1.37
N GLU A 224 -23.74 3.38 0.98
CA GLU A 224 -24.88 2.90 0.21
C GLU A 224 -24.49 2.76 -1.26
N THR A 225 -24.93 1.68 -1.89
CA THR A 225 -24.75 1.45 -3.33
C THR A 225 -25.86 2.16 -4.15
N SER A 226 -25.88 1.95 -5.45
CA SER A 226 -26.96 2.47 -6.32
C SER A 226 -28.31 1.78 -6.14
N VAL A 227 -28.35 0.68 -5.39
CA VAL A 227 -29.57 -0.10 -5.12
C VAL A 227 -29.93 0.07 -3.64
N PRO A 228 -31.20 0.43 -3.33
CA PRO A 228 -31.66 0.58 -1.95
C PRO A 228 -31.42 -0.69 -1.13
N ASP A 229 -31.11 -0.49 0.15
CA ASP A 229 -30.88 -1.56 1.14
C ASP A 229 -29.62 -2.42 0.88
N ILE A 230 -28.80 -2.06 -0.12
CA ILE A 230 -27.52 -2.71 -0.40
C ILE A 230 -26.39 -1.72 -0.15
N TYR A 231 -25.45 -2.13 0.72
CA TYR A 231 -24.24 -1.41 1.11
C TYR A 231 -23.01 -2.14 0.57
N ALA A 232 -21.89 -1.44 0.42
CA ALA A 232 -20.63 -2.09 0.07
C ALA A 232 -19.45 -1.39 0.74
N VAL A 233 -18.41 -2.15 1.11
CA VAL A 233 -17.24 -1.68 1.86
C VAL A 233 -15.96 -2.41 1.46
N GLY A 234 -14.82 -1.89 1.90
CA GLY A 234 -13.49 -2.50 1.78
C GLY A 234 -12.87 -2.33 0.39
N ASP A 235 -12.01 -3.28 0.00
CA ASP A 235 -11.19 -3.18 -1.22
C ASP A 235 -12.02 -3.24 -2.51
N ALA A 236 -13.30 -3.59 -2.41
CA ALA A 236 -14.21 -3.67 -3.57
C ALA A 236 -14.81 -2.32 -3.97
N VAL A 237 -14.72 -1.29 -3.13
CA VAL A 237 -15.43 -0.02 -3.36
C VAL A 237 -14.50 1.11 -3.80
N GLU A 238 -15.05 2.06 -4.57
CA GLU A 238 -14.38 3.35 -4.79
C GLU A 238 -14.60 4.28 -3.60
N VAL A 239 -13.59 5.09 -3.33
CA VAL A 239 -13.65 6.12 -2.28
C VAL A 239 -13.28 7.48 -2.85
N THR A 240 -13.57 8.55 -2.09
CA THR A 240 -13.03 9.87 -2.40
C THR A 240 -11.65 10.00 -1.76
N HIS A 241 -10.63 10.37 -2.56
CA HIS A 241 -9.31 10.70 -2.03
C HIS A 241 -9.39 12.04 -1.28
N PHE A 242 -8.98 12.02 -0.01
CA PHE A 242 -9.19 13.17 0.90
C PHE A 242 -8.52 14.46 0.44
N VAL A 243 -7.31 14.37 -0.16
CA VAL A 243 -6.54 15.54 -0.59
C VAL A 243 -7.05 16.08 -1.94
N THR A 244 -7.25 15.20 -2.93
CA THR A 244 -7.59 15.61 -4.31
C THR A 244 -9.09 15.76 -4.55
N GLY A 245 -9.93 15.18 -3.69
CA GLY A 245 -11.38 15.11 -3.92
C GLY A 245 -11.79 14.14 -5.04
N GLN A 246 -10.85 13.52 -5.74
CA GLN A 246 -11.11 12.60 -6.85
C GLN A 246 -11.46 11.20 -6.35
N LYS A 247 -12.13 10.43 -7.21
CA LYS A 247 -12.39 9.01 -6.94
C LYS A 247 -11.08 8.21 -6.99
N ALA A 248 -10.91 7.30 -6.03
CA ALA A 248 -9.73 6.48 -5.87
C ALA A 248 -10.07 5.06 -5.41
N LEU A 249 -9.16 4.12 -5.67
CA LEU A 249 -9.13 2.81 -5.03
C LEU A 249 -8.01 2.82 -4.00
N ILE A 250 -8.38 2.62 -2.74
CA ILE A 250 -7.45 2.60 -1.61
C ILE A 250 -7.68 1.31 -0.83
N SER A 251 -7.03 0.24 -1.30
CA SER A 251 -7.14 -1.11 -0.75
C SER A 251 -6.25 -1.26 0.48
N LEU A 252 -6.68 -0.66 1.59
CA LEU A 252 -6.00 -0.66 2.88
C LEU A 252 -6.98 -1.03 4.01
N ALA A 253 -6.48 -1.77 5.00
CA ALA A 253 -7.27 -2.27 6.13
C ALA A 253 -7.88 -1.15 6.99
N GLY A 254 -7.18 -0.03 7.19
CA GLY A 254 -7.68 1.11 7.97
C GLY A 254 -8.95 1.73 7.40
N PRO A 255 -9.00 2.13 6.13
CA PRO A 255 -10.22 2.56 5.45
C PRO A 255 -11.32 1.51 5.47
N ALA A 256 -11.01 0.24 5.15
CA ALA A 256 -11.99 -0.85 5.12
C ALA A 256 -12.69 -1.03 6.47
N ASN A 257 -11.92 -0.99 7.57
CA ASN A 257 -12.46 -1.11 8.92
C ASN A 257 -13.41 0.04 9.30
N LYS A 258 -13.01 1.27 8.97
CA LYS A 258 -13.87 2.47 9.17
C LYS A 258 -15.15 2.40 8.35
N GLN A 259 -15.06 1.95 7.10
CA GLN A 259 -16.21 1.78 6.22
C GLN A 259 -17.19 0.72 6.76
N GLY A 260 -16.68 -0.42 7.26
CA GLY A 260 -17.48 -1.46 7.88
C GLY A 260 -18.31 -0.93 9.06
N ARG A 261 -17.68 -0.15 9.95
CA ARG A 261 -18.36 0.50 11.07
C ARG A 261 -19.44 1.49 10.60
N ILE A 262 -19.10 2.35 9.62
CA ILE A 262 -20.04 3.34 9.08
C ILE A 262 -21.23 2.67 8.41
N ALA A 263 -21.02 1.60 7.64
CA ALA A 263 -22.08 0.83 7.04
C ALA A 263 -23.00 0.20 8.09
N ALA A 264 -22.41 -0.39 9.14
CA ALA A 264 -23.19 -0.99 10.24
C ALA A 264 -24.06 0.06 10.96
N ASP A 265 -23.48 1.23 11.31
CA ASP A 265 -24.22 2.34 11.91
C ASP A 265 -25.43 2.74 11.02
N ASN A 266 -25.22 2.88 9.71
CA ASN A 266 -26.26 3.30 8.77
C ASN A 266 -27.31 2.21 8.51
N ILE A 267 -26.92 0.95 8.49
CA ILE A 267 -27.83 -0.20 8.43
C ILE A 267 -28.77 -0.20 9.63
N CYS A 268 -28.28 0.20 10.80
CA CYS A 268 -29.05 0.32 12.04
C CYS A 268 -29.81 1.67 12.17
N GLY A 269 -29.92 2.45 11.10
CA GLY A 269 -30.67 3.72 11.10
C GLY A 269 -29.85 4.96 11.52
N GLY A 270 -28.54 4.83 11.67
CA GLY A 270 -27.64 5.95 11.95
C GLY A 270 -27.41 6.88 10.75
N ASN A 271 -26.55 7.89 10.94
CA ASN A 271 -26.18 8.86 9.90
C ASN A 271 -24.65 9.10 9.88
N SER A 272 -23.89 8.04 9.95
CA SER A 272 -22.44 8.09 9.88
C SER A 272 -21.93 8.30 8.45
N ARG A 273 -20.78 9.02 8.29
CA ARG A 273 -20.25 9.37 6.98
C ARG A 273 -18.76 9.02 6.88
N PHE A 274 -18.38 8.43 5.77
CA PHE A 274 -16.99 8.24 5.38
C PHE A 274 -16.52 9.44 4.55
N THR A 275 -15.67 10.25 5.14
CA THR A 275 -15.19 11.50 4.52
C THR A 275 -13.93 11.30 3.68
N GLY A 276 -13.76 10.13 3.10
CA GLY A 276 -12.62 9.79 2.24
C GLY A 276 -11.39 9.28 2.97
N SER A 277 -10.40 8.87 2.20
CA SER A 277 -9.10 8.37 2.67
C SER A 277 -7.96 9.11 1.98
N GLN A 278 -6.85 9.27 2.67
CA GLN A 278 -5.61 9.86 2.15
C GLN A 278 -4.54 8.81 1.83
N GLY A 279 -4.83 7.50 2.06
CA GLY A 279 -3.94 6.41 1.69
C GLY A 279 -2.69 6.28 2.55
N SER A 280 -2.77 6.58 3.85
CA SER A 280 -1.63 6.39 4.76
C SER A 280 -1.21 4.94 4.81
N SER A 281 0.08 4.68 4.60
CA SER A 281 0.66 3.33 4.54
C SER A 281 2.06 3.30 5.14
N VAL A 282 2.42 2.18 5.70
CA VAL A 282 3.75 1.89 6.24
C VAL A 282 4.15 0.48 5.88
N LEU A 283 5.43 0.27 5.59
CA LEU A 283 6.03 -1.00 5.23
C LEU A 283 7.35 -1.15 5.94
N LYS A 284 7.60 -2.32 6.52
CA LYS A 284 8.90 -2.71 7.03
C LYS A 284 9.58 -3.60 6.00
N LEU A 285 10.87 -3.33 5.72
CA LEU A 285 11.71 -4.09 4.79
C LEU A 285 13.08 -4.28 5.44
N PHE A 286 13.39 -5.47 5.90
CA PHE A 286 14.63 -5.76 6.64
C PHE A 286 14.82 -4.79 7.81
N GLY A 287 15.85 -3.94 7.76
CA GLY A 287 16.10 -2.89 8.74
C GLY A 287 15.45 -1.54 8.43
N LEU A 288 14.73 -1.42 7.32
CA LEU A 288 14.19 -0.18 6.82
C LEU A 288 12.66 -0.11 7.01
N THR A 289 12.17 1.06 7.33
CA THR A 289 10.74 1.39 7.29
C THR A 289 10.48 2.43 6.21
N ALA A 290 9.49 2.18 5.35
CA ALA A 290 9.05 3.12 4.33
C ALA A 290 7.57 3.45 4.55
N ALA A 291 7.23 4.74 4.58
CA ALA A 291 5.87 5.19 4.84
C ALA A 291 5.47 6.35 3.94
N SER A 292 4.17 6.45 3.65
CA SER A 292 3.62 7.56 2.88
C SER A 292 2.21 7.92 3.35
N THR A 293 1.81 9.17 3.15
CA THR A 293 0.45 9.66 3.39
C THR A 293 0.13 10.81 2.44
N GLY A 294 -1.15 10.97 2.09
CA GLY A 294 -1.57 12.00 1.14
C GLY A 294 -1.20 11.66 -0.31
N ILE A 295 -0.71 12.63 -1.05
CA ILE A 295 -0.33 12.48 -2.46
C ILE A 295 1.18 12.64 -2.65
N ASN A 296 1.72 11.98 -3.67
CA ASN A 296 3.07 12.18 -4.16
C ASN A 296 3.10 13.20 -5.31
N GLU A 297 4.27 13.56 -5.81
CA GLU A 297 4.44 14.54 -6.89
C GLU A 297 3.64 14.16 -8.15
N LYS A 298 3.71 12.89 -8.55
CA LYS A 298 2.98 12.38 -9.71
C LYS A 298 1.47 12.56 -9.57
N ALA A 299 0.91 12.30 -8.40
CA ALA A 299 -0.51 12.49 -8.12
C ALA A 299 -0.89 13.97 -8.06
N ALA A 300 -0.03 14.84 -7.51
CA ALA A 300 -0.23 16.29 -7.52
C ALA A 300 -0.26 16.83 -8.96
N GLN A 301 0.69 16.42 -9.82
CA GLN A 301 0.73 16.79 -11.23
C GLN A 301 -0.52 16.30 -11.97
N ALA A 302 -0.92 15.05 -11.78
CA ALA A 302 -2.11 14.49 -12.41
C ALA A 302 -3.41 15.20 -11.98
N ALA A 303 -3.45 15.72 -10.75
CA ALA A 303 -4.56 16.50 -10.22
C ALA A 303 -4.51 17.99 -10.61
N GLY A 304 -3.45 18.45 -11.28
CA GLY A 304 -3.25 19.86 -11.63
C GLY A 304 -3.01 20.78 -10.43
N ILE A 305 -2.51 20.23 -9.31
CA ILE A 305 -2.23 21.00 -8.09
C ILE A 305 -0.83 21.61 -8.20
N ALA A 306 -0.73 22.94 -8.06
CA ALA A 306 0.54 23.63 -7.96
C ALA A 306 1.15 23.37 -6.59
N TYR A 307 2.24 22.61 -6.54
CA TYR A 307 2.90 22.19 -5.30
C TYR A 307 4.37 22.61 -5.25
N ASP A 308 4.90 22.61 -4.04
CA ASP A 308 6.34 22.57 -3.78
C ASP A 308 6.64 21.51 -2.71
N LYS A 309 7.91 21.29 -2.42
CA LYS A 309 8.35 20.21 -1.54
C LYS A 309 9.62 20.60 -0.78
N VAL A 310 9.82 19.96 0.35
CA VAL A 310 11.12 19.93 1.04
C VAL A 310 11.57 18.49 1.22
N VAL A 311 12.88 18.28 1.16
CA VAL A 311 13.52 16.99 1.47
C VAL A 311 14.58 17.23 2.52
N LEU A 312 14.51 16.48 3.61
CA LEU A 312 15.43 16.63 4.74
C LEU A 312 15.88 15.25 5.24
N PHE A 313 17.05 15.23 5.90
CA PHE A 313 17.70 14.03 6.40
C PHE A 313 17.90 14.10 7.92
N PRO A 314 16.83 14.15 8.73
CA PRO A 314 16.94 14.24 10.18
C PRO A 314 17.33 12.89 10.79
N ALA A 315 17.88 12.95 12.02
CA ALA A 315 18.04 11.77 12.86
C ALA A 315 16.70 11.34 13.48
N SER A 316 16.54 10.05 13.74
CA SER A 316 15.36 9.48 14.41
C SER A 316 15.14 10.06 15.82
N HIS A 317 16.24 10.34 16.53
CA HIS A 317 16.27 10.94 17.85
C HIS A 317 17.60 11.73 18.04
N ALA A 318 17.83 12.25 19.25
CA ALA A 318 19.02 13.05 19.55
C ALA A 318 20.31 12.29 19.20
N ALA A 319 21.13 12.85 18.31
CA ALA A 319 22.28 12.16 17.72
C ALA A 319 23.37 11.74 18.76
N TYR A 320 23.43 12.39 19.92
CA TYR A 320 24.33 12.02 21.00
C TYR A 320 23.85 10.79 21.80
N TYR A 321 22.55 10.42 21.66
CA TYR A 321 22.00 9.23 22.31
C TYR A 321 22.22 8.01 21.42
N PRO A 322 22.69 6.88 21.99
CA PRO A 322 23.02 5.70 21.20
C PRO A 322 21.86 5.16 20.37
N GLY A 323 22.16 4.72 19.15
CA GLY A 323 21.18 4.08 18.27
C GLY A 323 20.46 5.03 17.32
N ALA A 324 20.81 6.32 17.30
CA ALA A 324 20.23 7.27 16.36
C ALA A 324 20.49 6.82 14.91
N GLN A 325 19.45 6.81 14.09
CA GLN A 325 19.50 6.46 12.67
C GLN A 325 19.00 7.64 11.84
N SER A 326 19.58 7.84 10.68
CA SER A 326 19.07 8.84 9.74
C SER A 326 17.79 8.34 9.07
N MET A 327 16.87 9.27 8.80
CA MET A 327 15.74 9.07 7.91
C MET A 327 15.77 10.12 6.80
N VAL A 328 15.15 9.83 5.68
CA VAL A 328 14.82 10.83 4.68
C VAL A 328 13.33 11.12 4.77
N MET A 329 12.99 12.39 4.84
CA MET A 329 11.61 12.87 4.92
C MET A 329 11.37 13.85 3.77
N LYS A 330 10.28 13.63 3.03
CA LYS A 330 9.80 14.51 1.98
C LYS A 330 8.39 14.96 2.31
N VAL A 331 8.16 16.26 2.29
CA VAL A 331 6.84 16.87 2.55
C VAL A 331 6.45 17.71 1.35
N LEU A 332 5.24 17.46 0.82
CA LEU A 332 4.63 18.21 -0.27
C LEU A 332 3.58 19.17 0.29
N TYR A 333 3.56 20.40 -0.22
CA TYR A 333 2.58 21.41 0.13
C TYR A 333 2.11 22.19 -1.11
N GLU A 334 0.90 22.74 -1.06
CA GLU A 334 0.32 23.58 -2.10
C GLU A 334 0.95 24.98 -2.07
N LYS A 335 1.39 25.50 -3.23
CA LYS A 335 2.16 26.76 -3.29
C LYS A 335 1.41 27.98 -2.75
N GLU A 336 0.13 28.11 -3.05
CA GLU A 336 -0.63 29.32 -2.68
C GLU A 336 -1.12 29.27 -1.24
N SER A 337 -1.69 28.15 -0.84
CA SER A 337 -2.32 28.00 0.48
C SER A 337 -1.38 27.48 1.55
N LEU A 338 -0.21 26.97 1.17
CA LEU A 338 0.75 26.24 2.00
C LEU A 338 0.16 25.01 2.69
N ARG A 339 -1.01 24.54 2.25
CA ARG A 339 -1.69 23.37 2.81
C ARG A 339 -0.88 22.12 2.53
N LEU A 340 -0.75 21.26 3.53
CA LEU A 340 -0.08 19.97 3.40
C LEU A 340 -0.84 19.06 2.43
N LEU A 341 -0.13 18.49 1.48
CA LEU A 341 -0.67 17.61 0.44
C LEU A 341 -0.27 16.17 0.64
N GLY A 342 0.96 15.93 1.06
CA GLY A 342 1.48 14.58 1.21
C GLY A 342 2.84 14.55 1.91
N ALA A 343 3.21 13.37 2.36
CA ALA A 343 4.51 13.13 2.95
C ALA A 343 4.98 11.70 2.69
N GLN A 344 6.29 11.54 2.63
CA GLN A 344 6.99 10.26 2.45
C GLN A 344 8.18 10.24 3.39
N ILE A 345 8.38 9.13 4.08
CA ILE A 345 9.51 8.96 5.01
C ILE A 345 10.10 7.56 4.81
N VAL A 346 11.43 7.50 4.74
CA VAL A 346 12.17 6.23 4.67
C VAL A 346 13.32 6.29 5.67
N GLY A 347 13.46 5.29 6.53
CA GLY A 347 14.50 5.25 7.55
C GLY A 347 14.44 4.00 8.42
N GLY A 348 15.37 3.84 9.34
CA GLY A 348 15.43 2.66 10.21
C GLY A 348 14.51 2.74 11.42
N ASP A 349 14.32 3.92 11.99
CA ASP A 349 13.58 4.13 13.24
C ASP A 349 12.79 5.44 13.22
N GLY A 350 11.66 5.48 13.93
CA GLY A 350 10.83 6.66 14.16
C GLY A 350 10.08 7.19 12.93
N VAL A 351 10.02 6.42 11.84
CA VAL A 351 9.29 6.72 10.61
C VAL A 351 7.78 6.70 10.84
N ASP A 352 7.29 5.65 11.50
CA ASP A 352 5.87 5.44 11.81
C ASP A 352 5.29 6.58 12.66
N LYS A 353 6.03 7.02 13.69
CA LYS A 353 5.63 8.16 14.52
C LYS A 353 5.41 9.43 13.67
N ARG A 354 6.35 9.78 12.79
CA ARG A 354 6.32 11.03 12.03
C ARG A 354 5.32 11.02 10.90
N ILE A 355 5.16 9.88 10.24
CA ILE A 355 4.16 9.79 9.18
C ILE A 355 2.74 9.92 9.74
N ASP A 356 2.47 9.43 10.95
CA ASP A 356 1.17 9.57 11.60
C ASP A 356 0.90 11.01 12.05
N VAL A 357 1.92 11.73 12.51
CA VAL A 357 1.78 13.17 12.78
C VAL A 357 1.43 13.94 11.51
N LEU A 358 2.16 13.69 10.41
CA LEU A 358 1.89 14.34 9.12
C LEU A 358 0.54 13.91 8.54
N ALA A 359 0.14 12.65 8.70
CA ALA A 359 -1.19 12.18 8.31
C ALA A 359 -2.30 12.89 9.08
N THR A 360 -2.10 13.13 10.36
CA THR A 360 -3.02 13.91 11.22
C THR A 360 -3.08 15.36 10.78
N ALA A 361 -1.93 15.97 10.51
CA ALA A 361 -1.86 17.36 10.03
C ALA A 361 -2.57 17.53 8.67
N ILE A 362 -2.36 16.63 7.71
CA ILE A 362 -3.09 16.61 6.42
C ILE A 362 -4.60 16.45 6.67
N ARG A 363 -5.01 15.56 7.57
CA ARG A 363 -6.42 15.34 7.89
C ARG A 363 -7.07 16.55 8.54
N ALA A 364 -6.31 17.27 9.39
CA ALA A 364 -6.72 18.54 9.99
C ALA A 364 -6.68 19.71 8.99
N LYS A 365 -6.19 19.49 7.76
CA LYS A 365 -6.00 20.54 6.73
C LYS A 365 -5.03 21.64 7.16
N MET A 366 -4.03 21.27 7.94
CA MET A 366 -3.01 22.21 8.39
C MET A 366 -2.16 22.71 7.22
N THR A 367 -1.66 23.91 7.36
CA THR A 367 -0.61 24.47 6.51
C THR A 367 0.76 23.96 6.95
N ALA A 368 1.74 24.05 6.05
CA ALA A 368 3.11 23.67 6.36
C ALA A 368 3.74 24.55 7.46
N LEU A 369 3.34 25.81 7.57
CA LEU A 369 3.84 26.72 8.62
C LEU A 369 3.32 26.31 10.01
N GLU A 370 2.09 25.80 10.12
CA GLU A 370 1.55 25.31 11.39
C GLU A 370 2.31 24.08 11.94
N LEU A 371 3.14 23.41 11.12
CA LEU A 371 4.02 22.36 11.62
C LEU A 371 5.08 22.89 12.58
N THR A 372 5.45 24.19 12.49
CA THR A 372 6.41 24.83 13.39
C THR A 372 5.88 24.96 14.80
N GLU A 373 4.55 25.07 14.96
CA GLU A 373 3.84 25.28 16.21
C GLU A 373 3.47 23.97 16.94
N LEU A 374 3.72 22.80 16.32
CA LEU A 374 3.37 21.53 16.93
C LEU A 374 4.24 21.27 18.16
N ASP A 375 3.59 21.14 19.32
CA ASP A 375 4.23 20.77 20.59
C ASP A 375 4.33 19.23 20.67
N LEU A 376 5.44 18.69 20.12
CA LEU A 376 5.66 17.26 20.03
C LEU A 376 6.53 16.76 21.19
N SER A 377 6.19 15.59 21.74
CA SER A 377 6.87 15.01 22.89
C SER A 377 8.34 14.71 22.59
N TYR A 378 9.22 15.14 23.49
CA TYR A 378 10.66 14.97 23.39
C TYR A 378 11.26 14.33 24.65
N ALA A 379 12.12 13.34 24.40
CA ALA A 379 13.22 12.94 25.27
C ALA A 379 14.29 12.32 24.37
N PRO A 380 15.58 12.33 24.77
CA PRO A 380 16.70 11.89 23.90
C PRO A 380 16.50 10.57 23.18
N PRO A 381 15.90 9.50 23.79
CA PRO A 381 15.71 8.22 23.09
C PRO A 381 14.61 8.23 22.02
N TYR A 382 13.74 9.24 21.99
CA TYR A 382 12.51 9.25 21.17
C TYR A 382 12.50 10.30 20.06
N SER A 383 13.22 11.41 20.25
CA SER A 383 13.24 12.51 19.30
C SER A 383 14.44 13.43 19.54
N SER A 384 14.54 14.51 18.81
CA SER A 384 15.30 15.70 19.15
C SER A 384 14.35 16.83 19.56
N ALA A 385 14.86 17.86 20.23
CA ALA A 385 14.05 19.00 20.67
C ALA A 385 13.36 19.73 19.49
N LYS A 386 13.98 19.67 18.31
CA LYS A 386 13.36 20.01 17.03
C LYS A 386 12.97 18.69 16.36
N ASP A 387 11.72 18.24 16.52
CA ASP A 387 11.28 17.02 15.85
C ASP A 387 11.40 17.17 14.32
N PRO A 388 11.71 16.11 13.57
CA PRO A 388 11.72 16.12 12.11
C PRO A 388 10.52 16.79 11.45
N VAL A 389 9.33 16.67 12.05
CA VAL A 389 8.11 17.34 11.55
C VAL A 389 8.20 18.86 11.71
N ASN A 390 8.67 19.36 12.87
CA ASN A 390 8.91 20.79 13.05
C ASN A 390 10.00 21.29 12.09
N MET A 391 11.05 20.51 11.89
CA MET A 391 12.14 20.88 10.96
C MET A 391 11.64 21.04 9.52
N ALA A 392 10.70 20.20 9.06
CA ALA A 392 10.06 20.39 7.77
C ALA A 392 9.31 21.72 7.68
N GLY A 393 8.59 22.09 8.74
CA GLY A 393 7.91 23.39 8.85
C GLY A 393 8.89 24.56 8.77
N PHE A 394 9.99 24.52 9.54
CA PHE A 394 11.01 25.57 9.53
C PHE A 394 11.69 25.72 8.15
N MET A 395 11.98 24.60 7.47
CA MET A 395 12.52 24.66 6.11
C MET A 395 11.57 25.34 5.13
N ILE A 396 10.28 25.00 5.20
CA ILE A 396 9.27 25.61 4.32
C ILE A 396 9.12 27.12 4.65
N GLU A 397 9.12 27.50 5.93
CA GLU A 397 9.10 28.91 6.35
C GLU A 397 10.29 29.68 5.77
N ASP A 398 11.49 29.14 5.83
CA ASP A 398 12.69 29.79 5.32
C ASP A 398 12.68 29.90 3.78
N LEU A 399 12.11 28.92 3.06
CA LEU A 399 11.91 28.98 1.62
C LEU A 399 10.89 30.04 1.24
N GLU A 400 9.71 30.04 1.86
CA GLU A 400 8.62 30.97 1.56
C GLU A 400 8.96 32.41 1.91
N SER A 401 9.75 32.62 2.96
CA SER A 401 10.28 33.94 3.33
C SER A 401 11.47 34.41 2.47
N GLY A 402 11.97 33.55 1.56
CA GLY A 402 13.10 33.84 0.68
C GLY A 402 14.47 33.88 1.37
N LYS A 403 14.57 33.43 2.64
CA LYS A 403 15.85 33.34 3.38
C LYS A 403 16.81 32.33 2.77
N VAL A 404 16.25 31.24 2.21
CA VAL A 404 17.00 30.19 1.52
C VAL A 404 16.39 29.91 0.14
N ARG A 405 17.21 29.29 -0.72
CA ARG A 405 16.76 28.72 -2.00
C ARG A 405 17.14 27.28 -2.02
N GLN A 406 16.28 26.43 -2.59
CA GLN A 406 16.56 25.00 -2.73
C GLN A 406 16.77 24.61 -4.17
N PHE A 407 17.57 23.59 -4.35
CA PHE A 407 17.71 22.83 -5.59
C PHE A 407 17.34 21.38 -5.32
N HIS A 408 16.63 20.77 -6.26
CA HIS A 408 16.33 19.35 -6.23
C HIS A 408 17.27 18.58 -7.17
N TRP A 409 17.41 17.29 -6.97
CA TRP A 409 18.33 16.45 -7.75
C TRP A 409 18.04 16.50 -9.26
N ASN A 410 16.77 16.65 -9.65
CA ASN A 410 16.36 16.78 -11.05
C ASN A 410 16.69 18.15 -11.68
N ASP A 411 16.99 19.16 -10.88
CA ASP A 411 17.35 20.49 -11.36
C ASP A 411 18.84 20.56 -11.74
N VAL A 412 19.62 19.55 -11.35
CA VAL A 412 21.08 19.53 -11.57
C VAL A 412 21.45 19.47 -13.06
N GLU A 413 20.64 18.78 -13.87
CA GLU A 413 20.84 18.68 -15.32
C GLU A 413 20.71 20.03 -16.04
N ASP A 414 19.92 20.96 -15.47
CA ASP A 414 19.67 22.29 -16.03
C ASP A 414 20.70 23.33 -15.56
N LEU A 415 21.65 22.95 -14.71
CA LEU A 415 22.69 23.87 -14.25
C LEU A 415 23.65 24.25 -15.38
N PRO A 416 24.01 25.55 -15.48
CA PRO A 416 24.93 25.99 -16.51
C PRO A 416 26.33 25.35 -16.31
N CYS A 417 26.85 24.73 -17.38
CA CYS A 417 28.20 24.13 -17.42
C CYS A 417 29.31 25.12 -17.81
N ASP A 418 29.06 26.43 -17.77
CA ASP A 418 29.94 27.49 -18.22
C ASP A 418 30.74 28.20 -17.11
N GLY A 419 30.76 27.58 -15.92
CA GLY A 419 31.47 28.09 -14.74
C GLY A 419 30.67 29.07 -13.89
N ARG A 420 29.42 29.40 -14.25
CA ARG A 420 28.52 30.23 -13.45
C ARG A 420 27.91 29.50 -12.27
N ALA A 421 27.90 28.15 -12.29
CA ALA A 421 27.47 27.29 -11.21
C ALA A 421 28.57 26.37 -10.79
N THR A 422 28.73 26.16 -9.48
CA THR A 422 29.67 25.20 -8.91
C THR A 422 28.90 24.20 -8.06
N LEU A 423 29.01 22.92 -8.41
CA LEU A 423 28.53 21.83 -7.56
C LEU A 423 29.63 21.56 -6.50
N LEU A 424 29.31 21.88 -5.26
CA LEU A 424 30.22 21.64 -4.12
C LEU A 424 29.66 20.51 -3.28
N ASP A 425 30.40 19.42 -3.19
CA ASP A 425 30.12 18.36 -2.23
C ASP A 425 30.66 18.79 -0.85
N VAL A 426 29.74 18.98 0.10
CA VAL A 426 30.04 19.40 1.47
C VAL A 426 30.04 18.21 2.46
N ARG A 427 29.87 17.00 1.97
CA ARG A 427 29.94 15.78 2.78
C ARG A 427 31.39 15.49 3.16
N THR A 428 31.54 14.65 4.17
CA THR A 428 32.88 14.16 4.56
C THR A 428 33.40 13.12 3.57
N ALA A 429 34.69 12.86 3.56
CA ALA A 429 35.32 11.87 2.67
C ALA A 429 34.80 10.43 2.88
N TRP A 430 34.06 10.18 3.95
CA TRP A 430 33.50 8.88 4.30
C TRP A 430 32.02 8.73 3.91
N GLU A 431 31.35 9.79 3.52
CA GLU A 431 29.97 9.84 3.01
C GLU A 431 29.90 9.76 1.50
#